data_36dfb18c85e0b88034fd197314182278
#
_entry.id   36dfb18c85e0b88034fd197314182278
#
_cell.length_a   1.000
_cell.length_b   1.000
_cell.length_c   1.000
_cell.angle_alpha   90.00
_cell.angle_beta   90.00
_cell.angle_gamma   90.00
#
_symmetry.space_group_name_H-M   'P 1'
#
loop_
_entity.id
_entity.type
_entity.pdbx_description
1 polymer ?
#
loop_
_entity_poly.entity_id
_entity_poly.type
_entity_poly.pdbx_seq_one_letter_code
_entity_poly.pdbx_strand_id
1 'polypeptide(L)'
;MTVPIKVKKKCSVCGFVSRQSVLASTSRFGASDLDTRPPEMMRSTMGWWVQECPACGFVSRDISKKTRGVTKSFLKSESYISCKGMSFENDYGERFFKAFLSHVHAKKWEDAFWYILYCAWICDDADDSKNAVICRWIAIKCLTKFPTNDTLQTIRADLMRRAGMFSHVLKEYEHFQCRDKMLNQIVRFEVEKARRKDAECYSLDSVR
;
A
#
# COMPACT_ATOMS: atom_id res chain seq x y z
N MET A 1 15.30 -16.84 -6.49
CA MET A 1 14.38 -17.91 -6.00
C MET A 1 13.53 -17.33 -4.89
N THR A 2 12.22 -17.59 -4.86
CA THR A 2 11.31 -17.16 -3.78
C THR A 2 11.10 -18.32 -2.82
N VAL A 3 11.34 -18.11 -1.52
CA VAL A 3 11.26 -19.16 -0.49
C VAL A 3 10.25 -18.76 0.60
N PRO A 4 8.99 -19.22 0.51
CA PRO A 4 8.06 -19.11 1.63
C PRO A 4 8.35 -20.18 2.69
N ILE A 5 8.20 -19.81 3.96
CA ILE A 5 8.30 -20.73 5.09
C ILE A 5 7.07 -20.60 5.99
N LYS A 6 6.74 -21.69 6.71
CA LYS A 6 5.66 -21.68 7.70
C LYS A 6 6.24 -21.53 9.10
N VAL A 7 5.79 -20.52 9.83
CA VAL A 7 6.21 -20.22 11.21
C VAL A 7 5.00 -20.24 12.15
N LYS A 8 5.18 -20.73 13.38
CA LYS A 8 4.16 -20.63 14.42
C LYS A 8 4.14 -19.20 14.96
N LYS A 9 2.98 -18.57 15.01
CA LYS A 9 2.75 -17.22 15.54
C LYS A 9 1.63 -17.24 16.57
N LYS A 10 1.83 -16.58 17.71
CA LYS A 10 0.80 -16.34 18.73
C LYS A 10 0.21 -14.95 18.47
N CYS A 11 -1.10 -14.89 18.19
CA CYS A 11 -1.78 -13.63 17.95
C CYS A 11 -1.72 -12.72 19.19
N SER A 12 -1.26 -11.49 19.02
CA SER A 12 -1.13 -10.51 20.10
C SER A 12 -2.48 -9.99 20.64
N VAL A 13 -3.58 -10.18 19.91
CA VAL A 13 -4.93 -9.72 20.29
C VAL A 13 -5.71 -10.82 21.04
N CYS A 14 -5.74 -12.05 20.49
CA CYS A 14 -6.58 -13.11 21.07
C CYS A 14 -5.79 -14.24 21.72
N GLY A 15 -4.47 -14.32 21.53
CA GLY A 15 -3.62 -15.37 22.07
C GLY A 15 -3.61 -16.68 21.26
N PHE A 16 -4.43 -16.81 20.22
CA PHE A 16 -4.49 -18.00 19.37
C PHE A 16 -3.15 -18.24 18.68
N VAL A 17 -2.71 -19.49 18.64
CA VAL A 17 -1.48 -19.91 17.95
C VAL A 17 -1.84 -20.52 16.61
N SER A 18 -1.31 -19.95 15.52
CA SER A 18 -1.53 -20.43 14.16
C SER A 18 -0.21 -20.56 13.39
N ARG A 19 -0.24 -21.33 12.30
CA ARG A 19 0.86 -21.35 11.32
C ARG A 19 0.63 -20.25 10.29
N GLN A 20 1.62 -19.36 10.15
CA GLN A 20 1.61 -18.27 9.18
C GLN A 20 2.68 -18.53 8.13
N SER A 21 2.34 -18.27 6.87
CA SER A 21 3.32 -18.24 5.79
C SER A 21 4.03 -16.90 5.79
N VAL A 22 5.36 -16.91 5.76
CA VAL A 22 6.19 -15.71 5.67
C VAL A 22 7.24 -15.89 4.59
N LEU A 23 7.67 -14.80 4.02
CA LEU A 23 8.73 -14.79 3.03
C LEU A 23 10.08 -14.83 3.73
N ALA A 24 10.88 -15.88 3.50
CA ALA A 24 12.24 -15.98 4.01
C ALA A 24 13.22 -15.23 3.09
N SER A 25 13.08 -15.40 1.77
CA SER A 25 13.89 -14.71 0.77
C SER A 25 13.16 -14.61 -0.56
N THR A 26 13.51 -13.59 -1.35
CA THR A 26 13.08 -13.45 -2.74
C THR A 26 14.10 -12.62 -3.51
N SER A 27 14.16 -12.79 -4.82
CA SER A 27 14.97 -12.00 -5.73
C SER A 27 14.17 -10.83 -6.27
N ARG A 28 14.86 -9.84 -6.84
CA ARG A 28 14.27 -8.70 -7.55
C ARG A 28 14.91 -8.60 -8.92
N PHE A 29 14.11 -8.50 -9.97
CA PHE A 29 14.59 -8.37 -11.34
C PHE A 29 13.88 -7.20 -12.02
N GLY A 30 14.65 -6.20 -12.45
CA GLY A 30 14.14 -5.00 -13.08
C GLY A 30 13.96 -3.81 -12.12
N ALA A 31 13.38 -2.74 -12.63
CA ALA A 31 13.14 -1.52 -11.89
C ALA A 31 11.81 -1.57 -11.13
N SER A 32 11.74 -0.86 -10.00
CA SER A 32 10.48 -0.61 -9.29
C SER A 32 9.60 0.36 -10.07
N ASP A 33 8.29 0.33 -9.81
CA ASP A 33 7.36 1.32 -10.31
C ASP A 33 7.61 2.68 -9.61
N LEU A 34 7.06 3.76 -10.17
CA LEU A 34 7.29 5.12 -9.66
C LEU A 34 6.68 5.35 -8.27
N ASP A 35 5.66 4.57 -7.88
CA ASP A 35 5.12 4.51 -6.53
C ASP A 35 5.88 3.53 -5.61
N THR A 36 7.08 3.09 -6.03
CA THR A 36 7.98 2.16 -5.32
C THR A 36 7.54 0.70 -5.27
N ARG A 37 6.48 0.31 -5.98
CA ARG A 37 6.11 -1.09 -6.10
C ARG A 37 7.31 -1.90 -6.63
N PRO A 38 7.72 -2.98 -5.94
CA PRO A 38 8.89 -3.74 -6.37
C PRO A 38 8.64 -4.48 -7.68
N PRO A 39 9.72 -4.76 -8.45
CA PRO A 39 9.64 -5.62 -9.63
C PRO A 39 9.45 -7.08 -9.25
N GLU A 40 9.27 -7.92 -10.27
CA GLU A 40 9.29 -9.37 -10.08
C GLU A 40 10.70 -9.85 -9.61
N MET A 41 10.82 -10.86 -8.84
CA MET A 41 9.85 -11.81 -8.29
C MET A 41 9.18 -11.30 -6.99
N MET A 42 9.66 -10.19 -6.43
CA MET A 42 9.16 -9.67 -5.16
C MET A 42 7.69 -9.22 -5.27
N ARG A 43 7.28 -8.67 -6.42
CA ARG A 43 5.89 -8.26 -6.70
C ARG A 43 4.90 -9.39 -6.43
N SER A 44 5.15 -10.58 -6.95
CA SER A 44 4.29 -11.76 -6.79
C SER A 44 4.26 -12.32 -5.36
N THR A 45 5.06 -11.78 -4.42
CA THR A 45 5.10 -12.27 -3.03
C THR A 45 4.17 -11.53 -2.08
N MET A 46 3.40 -10.56 -2.54
CA MET A 46 2.61 -9.67 -1.68
C MET A 46 1.65 -10.41 -0.75
N GLY A 47 1.12 -11.57 -1.15
CA GLY A 47 0.26 -12.40 -0.31
C GLY A 47 0.91 -12.85 1.01
N TRP A 48 2.25 -12.83 1.10
CA TRP A 48 2.99 -13.18 2.33
C TRP A 48 3.44 -11.96 3.15
N TRP A 49 3.10 -10.75 2.72
CA TRP A 49 3.50 -9.52 3.44
C TRP A 49 2.58 -9.21 4.62
N VAL A 50 1.42 -9.84 4.67
CA VAL A 50 0.46 -9.74 5.78
C VAL A 50 0.04 -11.12 6.26
N GLN A 51 -0.16 -11.23 7.56
CA GLN A 51 -0.64 -12.40 8.28
C GLN A 51 -2.02 -12.10 8.81
N GLU A 52 -2.88 -13.12 8.82
CA GLU A 52 -4.22 -13.03 9.41
C GLU A 52 -4.38 -14.08 10.50
N CYS A 53 -4.92 -13.67 11.66
CA CYS A 53 -5.28 -14.59 12.71
C CYS A 53 -6.62 -15.28 12.38
N PRO A 54 -6.66 -16.62 12.20
CA PRO A 54 -7.89 -17.30 11.81
C PRO A 54 -8.96 -17.31 12.90
N ALA A 55 -8.59 -16.99 14.15
CA ALA A 55 -9.53 -16.98 15.27
C ALA A 55 -10.21 -15.63 15.52
N CYS A 56 -9.56 -14.50 15.17
CA CYS A 56 -10.12 -13.18 15.45
C CYS A 56 -10.06 -12.19 14.28
N GLY A 57 -9.54 -12.60 13.12
CA GLY A 57 -9.46 -11.77 11.93
C GLY A 57 -8.45 -10.61 12.04
N PHE A 58 -7.58 -10.60 13.06
CA PHE A 58 -6.53 -9.56 13.15
C PHE A 58 -5.53 -9.72 12.02
N VAL A 59 -5.34 -8.67 11.24
CA VAL A 59 -4.39 -8.62 10.13
C VAL A 59 -3.27 -7.65 10.41
N SER A 60 -2.02 -8.09 10.20
CA SER A 60 -0.81 -7.29 10.34
C SER A 60 0.35 -7.98 9.60
N ARG A 61 1.45 -7.25 9.36
CA ARG A 61 2.70 -7.84 8.87
C ARG A 61 3.21 -8.96 9.78
N ASP A 62 3.00 -8.82 11.07
CA ASP A 62 3.31 -9.84 12.09
C ASP A 62 2.25 -9.81 13.19
N ILE A 63 1.34 -10.79 13.19
CA ILE A 63 0.23 -10.86 14.16
C ILE A 63 0.70 -11.10 15.60
N SER A 64 1.95 -11.49 15.83
CA SER A 64 2.52 -11.63 17.16
C SER A 64 2.94 -10.28 17.78
N LYS A 65 3.09 -9.24 16.96
CA LYS A 65 3.41 -7.89 17.39
C LYS A 65 2.13 -7.12 17.70
N LYS A 66 2.11 -6.48 18.89
CA LYS A 66 0.96 -5.71 19.34
C LYS A 66 0.84 -4.39 18.57
N THR A 67 -0.34 -4.14 17.99
CA THR A 67 -0.71 -2.83 17.45
C THR A 67 -1.51 -2.09 18.53
N ARG A 68 -1.01 -0.94 19.00
CA ARG A 68 -1.62 -0.18 20.10
C ARG A 68 -3.08 0.16 19.78
N GLY A 69 -3.98 -0.06 20.75
CA GLY A 69 -5.40 0.26 20.59
C GLY A 69 -6.23 -0.78 19.85
N VAL A 70 -5.61 -1.71 19.09
CA VAL A 70 -6.35 -2.79 18.43
C VAL A 70 -6.76 -3.84 19.48
N THR A 71 -8.06 -3.99 19.66
CA THR A 71 -8.71 -4.86 20.66
C THR A 71 -9.65 -5.86 19.97
N LYS A 72 -10.09 -6.89 20.71
CA LYS A 72 -11.11 -7.81 20.20
C LYS A 72 -12.41 -7.10 19.84
N SER A 73 -12.81 -6.04 20.58
CA SER A 73 -14.02 -5.27 20.28
C SER A 73 -13.87 -4.48 18.98
N PHE A 74 -12.70 -3.86 18.71
CA PHE A 74 -12.42 -3.22 17.43
C PHE A 74 -12.52 -4.20 16.26
N LEU A 75 -11.93 -5.39 16.39
CA LEU A 75 -11.97 -6.42 15.33
C LEU A 75 -13.38 -6.98 15.07
N LYS A 76 -14.31 -6.84 16.02
CA LYS A 76 -15.72 -7.19 15.88
C LYS A 76 -16.60 -6.06 15.38
N SER A 77 -16.05 -4.85 15.22
CA SER A 77 -16.82 -3.72 14.72
C SER A 77 -17.24 -3.94 13.26
N GLU A 78 -18.44 -3.48 12.92
CA GLU A 78 -18.96 -3.54 11.55
C GLU A 78 -18.00 -2.89 10.55
N SER A 79 -17.43 -1.75 10.91
CA SER A 79 -16.48 -1.03 10.04
C SER A 79 -15.20 -1.83 9.73
N TYR A 80 -14.76 -2.72 10.62
CA TYR A 80 -13.62 -3.59 10.39
C TYR A 80 -14.01 -4.82 9.58
N ILE A 81 -15.12 -5.47 9.93
CA ILE A 81 -15.59 -6.71 9.29
C ILE A 81 -16.01 -6.44 7.85
N SER A 82 -16.80 -5.38 7.62
CA SER A 82 -17.30 -5.00 6.29
C SER A 82 -16.29 -4.20 5.46
N CYS A 83 -15.05 -4.02 5.93
CA CYS A 83 -14.10 -3.13 5.28
C CYS A 83 -14.70 -1.75 4.92
N LYS A 84 -15.52 -1.20 5.81
CA LYS A 84 -16.30 0.04 5.58
C LYS A 84 -17.15 0.01 4.31
N GLY A 85 -17.68 -1.16 3.95
CA GLY A 85 -18.50 -1.36 2.77
C GLY A 85 -17.74 -1.55 1.46
N MET A 86 -16.42 -1.65 1.50
CA MET A 86 -15.64 -2.02 0.32
C MET A 86 -15.67 -3.53 0.09
N SER A 87 -15.89 -3.92 -1.15
CA SER A 87 -15.79 -5.30 -1.62
C SER A 87 -14.63 -5.38 -2.62
N PHE A 88 -13.74 -6.34 -2.45
CA PHE A 88 -12.55 -6.53 -3.27
C PHE A 88 -12.68 -7.79 -4.13
N GLU A 89 -12.17 -7.75 -5.35
CA GLU A 89 -12.11 -8.92 -6.25
C GLU A 89 -11.13 -10.00 -5.76
N ASN A 90 -10.27 -9.67 -4.80
CA ASN A 90 -9.22 -10.53 -4.28
C ASN A 90 -9.15 -10.46 -2.74
N ASP A 91 -9.08 -11.63 -2.07
CA ASP A 91 -8.96 -11.74 -0.60
C ASP A 91 -7.77 -10.97 -0.02
N TYR A 92 -6.68 -10.81 -0.78
CA TYR A 92 -5.54 -10.02 -0.32
C TYR A 92 -5.86 -8.52 -0.25
N GLY A 93 -6.72 -8.00 -1.13
CA GLY A 93 -7.22 -6.63 -1.04
C GLY A 93 -7.90 -6.37 0.30
N GLU A 94 -8.80 -7.28 0.72
CA GLU A 94 -9.47 -7.21 2.02
C GLU A 94 -8.46 -7.26 3.18
N ARG A 95 -7.46 -8.16 3.13
CA ARG A 95 -6.43 -8.28 4.17
C ARG A 95 -5.60 -7.02 4.31
N PHE A 96 -5.11 -6.44 3.21
CA PHE A 96 -4.36 -5.19 3.26
C PHE A 96 -5.23 -4.04 3.77
N PHE A 97 -6.50 -3.99 3.38
CA PHE A 97 -7.43 -2.98 3.88
C PHE A 97 -7.73 -3.13 5.38
N LYS A 98 -7.88 -4.35 5.89
CA LYS A 98 -7.99 -4.63 7.34
C LYS A 98 -6.74 -4.21 8.11
N ALA A 99 -5.54 -4.46 7.56
CA ALA A 99 -4.30 -3.96 8.14
C ALA A 99 -4.27 -2.43 8.17
N PHE A 100 -4.65 -1.76 7.09
CA PHE A 100 -4.82 -0.32 7.04
C PHE A 100 -5.78 0.19 8.13
N LEU A 101 -6.97 -0.40 8.29
CA LEU A 101 -7.94 -0.01 9.31
C LEU A 101 -7.37 -0.11 10.73
N SER A 102 -6.59 -1.17 11.01
CA SER A 102 -5.91 -1.37 12.30
C SER A 102 -4.92 -0.25 12.59
N HIS A 103 -4.16 0.22 11.57
CA HIS A 103 -3.16 1.27 11.74
C HIS A 103 -3.79 2.67 11.81
N VAL A 104 -4.89 2.92 11.08
CA VAL A 104 -5.70 4.14 11.24
C VAL A 104 -6.26 4.22 12.66
N HIS A 105 -6.83 3.12 13.19
CA HIS A 105 -7.34 3.07 14.55
C HIS A 105 -6.24 3.35 15.59
N ALA A 106 -5.04 2.85 15.34
CA ALA A 106 -3.84 3.10 16.17
C ALA A 106 -3.22 4.50 15.97
N LYS A 107 -3.73 5.31 15.05
CA LYS A 107 -3.16 6.61 14.61
C LYS A 107 -1.72 6.50 14.08
N LYS A 108 -1.36 5.35 13.54
CA LYS A 108 -0.07 5.09 12.89
C LYS A 108 -0.18 5.38 11.39
N TRP A 109 -0.18 6.68 11.05
CA TRP A 109 -0.54 7.14 9.71
C TRP A 109 0.45 6.73 8.62
N GLU A 110 1.73 6.66 8.92
CA GLU A 110 2.76 6.21 7.98
C GLU A 110 2.58 4.71 7.65
N ASP A 111 2.41 3.86 8.68
CA ASP A 111 2.11 2.44 8.45
C ASP A 111 0.78 2.28 7.67
N ALA A 112 -0.24 3.06 8.02
CA ALA A 112 -1.53 3.06 7.33
C ALA A 112 -1.38 3.43 5.84
N PHE A 113 -0.58 4.45 5.53
CA PHE A 113 -0.25 4.84 4.15
C PHE A 113 0.29 3.65 3.36
N TRP A 114 1.28 2.94 3.88
CA TRP A 114 1.87 1.82 3.17
C TRP A 114 0.87 0.68 2.95
N TYR A 115 0.06 0.34 3.96
CA TYR A 115 -0.93 -0.74 3.80
C TYR A 115 -2.00 -0.42 2.76
N ILE A 116 -2.49 0.82 2.71
CA ILE A 116 -3.50 1.19 1.72
C ILE A 116 -2.88 1.31 0.31
N LEU A 117 -1.61 1.69 0.19
CA LEU A 117 -0.89 1.65 -1.07
C LEU A 117 -0.69 0.21 -1.56
N TYR A 118 -0.31 -0.71 -0.67
CA TYR A 118 -0.22 -2.14 -1.02
C TYR A 118 -1.59 -2.70 -1.44
N CYS A 119 -2.67 -2.24 -0.80
CA CYS A 119 -4.03 -2.58 -1.22
C CYS A 119 -4.31 -2.11 -2.65
N ALA A 120 -3.91 -0.88 -3.02
CA ALA A 120 -4.04 -0.39 -4.39
C ALA A 120 -3.30 -1.27 -5.41
N TRP A 121 -2.09 -1.73 -5.07
CA TRP A 121 -1.32 -2.63 -5.95
C TRP A 121 -1.99 -4.01 -6.14
N ILE A 122 -2.58 -4.57 -5.09
CA ILE A 122 -3.35 -5.81 -5.18
C ILE A 122 -4.61 -5.62 -6.03
N CYS A 123 -5.26 -4.48 -5.92
CA CYS A 123 -6.41 -4.15 -6.77
C CYS A 123 -5.99 -4.01 -8.25
N ASP A 124 -4.82 -3.40 -8.54
CA ASP A 124 -4.29 -3.36 -9.91
C ASP A 124 -4.06 -4.78 -10.47
N ASP A 125 -3.50 -5.70 -9.68
CA ASP A 125 -3.24 -7.09 -10.11
C ASP A 125 -4.53 -7.89 -10.34
N ALA A 126 -5.63 -7.49 -9.73
CA ALA A 126 -6.94 -8.11 -9.85
C ALA A 126 -7.85 -7.41 -10.88
N ASP A 127 -7.32 -6.44 -11.65
CA ASP A 127 -8.09 -5.58 -12.57
C ASP A 127 -9.24 -4.81 -11.88
N ASP A 128 -9.17 -4.66 -10.54
CA ASP A 128 -10.12 -3.89 -9.73
C ASP A 128 -9.75 -2.40 -9.73
N SER A 129 -9.83 -1.79 -10.89
CA SER A 129 -9.43 -0.40 -11.12
C SER A 129 -10.21 0.60 -10.25
N LYS A 130 -11.48 0.33 -9.94
CA LYS A 130 -12.30 1.17 -9.06
C LYS A 130 -11.71 1.25 -7.65
N ASN A 131 -11.45 0.10 -7.02
CA ASN A 131 -10.86 0.07 -5.68
C ASN A 131 -9.40 0.52 -5.67
N ALA A 132 -8.63 0.27 -6.74
CA ALA A 132 -7.27 0.78 -6.90
C ALA A 132 -7.24 2.33 -6.81
N VAL A 133 -8.15 3.02 -7.52
CA VAL A 133 -8.30 4.47 -7.46
C VAL A 133 -8.71 4.93 -6.07
N ILE A 134 -9.71 4.30 -5.44
CA ILE A 134 -10.16 4.65 -4.08
C ILE A 134 -9.01 4.50 -3.07
N CYS A 135 -8.24 3.40 -3.13
CA CYS A 135 -7.10 3.16 -2.26
C CYS A 135 -6.01 4.23 -2.44
N ARG A 136 -5.72 4.67 -3.66
CA ARG A 136 -4.79 5.78 -3.92
C ARG A 136 -5.28 7.10 -3.33
N TRP A 137 -6.57 7.41 -3.45
CA TRP A 137 -7.16 8.59 -2.81
C TRP A 137 -7.01 8.57 -1.29
N ILE A 138 -7.23 7.40 -0.68
CA ILE A 138 -7.04 7.23 0.77
C ILE A 138 -5.55 7.38 1.13
N ALA A 139 -4.64 6.81 0.34
CA ALA A 139 -3.20 6.95 0.54
C ALA A 139 -2.75 8.42 0.51
N ILE A 140 -3.22 9.19 -0.48
CA ILE A 140 -2.97 10.64 -0.56
C ILE A 140 -3.44 11.36 0.70
N LYS A 141 -4.63 11.03 1.23
CA LYS A 141 -5.12 11.58 2.50
C LYS A 141 -4.27 11.17 3.70
N CYS A 142 -3.72 9.96 3.73
CA CYS A 142 -2.81 9.55 4.80
C CYS A 142 -1.54 10.40 4.83
N LEU A 143 -0.98 10.77 3.68
CA LEU A 143 0.21 11.61 3.57
C LEU A 143 0.05 13.01 4.21
N THR A 144 -1.18 13.49 4.40
CA THR A 144 -1.42 14.76 5.12
C THR A 144 -1.38 14.63 6.64
N LYS A 145 -1.19 13.43 7.19
CA LYS A 145 -1.28 13.14 8.64
C LYS A 145 0.06 12.92 9.32
N PHE A 146 1.15 12.91 8.57
CA PHE A 146 2.51 12.76 9.09
C PHE A 146 3.52 13.54 8.23
N PRO A 147 4.72 13.84 8.76
CA PRO A 147 5.74 14.56 7.99
C PRO A 147 6.16 13.77 6.75
N THR A 148 6.22 14.45 5.61
CA THR A 148 6.65 13.88 4.33
C THR A 148 8.00 14.43 3.91
N ASN A 149 8.73 13.64 3.12
CA ASN A 149 9.99 14.00 2.45
C ASN A 149 9.80 14.05 0.92
N ASP A 150 10.84 14.43 0.19
CA ASP A 150 10.80 14.55 -1.27
C ASP A 150 10.41 13.22 -1.96
N THR A 151 10.86 12.07 -1.44
CA THR A 151 10.46 10.75 -1.95
C THR A 151 8.95 10.52 -1.82
N LEU A 152 8.36 10.83 -0.66
CA LEU A 152 6.92 10.68 -0.45
C LEU A 152 6.12 11.69 -1.30
N GLN A 153 6.66 12.88 -1.56
CA GLN A 153 6.05 13.84 -2.49
C GLN A 153 6.07 13.31 -3.92
N THR A 154 7.15 12.68 -4.34
CA THR A 154 7.24 12.04 -5.66
C THR A 154 6.22 10.89 -5.81
N ILE A 155 6.14 10.01 -4.80
CA ILE A 155 5.11 8.95 -4.76
C ILE A 155 3.70 9.58 -4.82
N ARG A 156 3.45 10.67 -4.08
CA ARG A 156 2.16 11.35 -4.08
C ARG A 156 1.77 11.88 -5.47
N ALA A 157 2.73 12.37 -6.25
CA ALA A 157 2.49 12.81 -7.62
C ALA A 157 2.01 11.64 -8.51
N ASP A 158 2.68 10.47 -8.44
CA ASP A 158 2.25 9.26 -9.14
C ASP A 158 0.85 8.82 -8.69
N LEU A 159 0.59 8.75 -7.39
CA LEU A 159 -0.72 8.36 -6.87
C LEU A 159 -1.84 9.28 -7.35
N MET A 160 -1.61 10.59 -7.37
CA MET A 160 -2.57 11.56 -7.91
C MET A 160 -2.83 11.34 -9.40
N ARG A 161 -1.78 11.15 -10.20
CA ARG A 161 -1.92 10.92 -11.64
C ARG A 161 -2.69 9.62 -11.90
N ARG A 162 -2.30 8.51 -11.26
CA ARG A 162 -2.97 7.21 -11.39
C ARG A 162 -4.40 7.19 -10.84
N ALA A 163 -4.73 8.11 -9.95
CA ALA A 163 -6.10 8.34 -9.49
C ALA A 163 -6.90 9.33 -10.36
N GLY A 164 -6.38 9.74 -11.53
CA GLY A 164 -7.03 10.66 -12.45
C GLY A 164 -7.07 12.12 -12.01
N MET A 165 -6.32 12.49 -10.95
CA MET A 165 -6.28 13.84 -10.40
C MET A 165 -5.30 14.74 -11.19
N PHE A 166 -5.36 14.73 -12.51
CA PHE A 166 -4.37 15.38 -13.38
C PHE A 166 -4.20 16.87 -13.11
N SER A 167 -5.30 17.59 -12.92
CA SER A 167 -5.27 19.04 -12.62
C SER A 167 -4.55 19.35 -11.30
N HIS A 168 -4.65 18.46 -10.31
CA HIS A 168 -3.95 18.60 -9.03
C HIS A 168 -2.44 18.36 -9.21
N VAL A 169 -2.05 17.36 -10.01
CA VAL A 169 -0.64 17.13 -10.33
C VAL A 169 -0.03 18.36 -10.99
N LEU A 170 -0.69 18.94 -12.00
CA LEU A 170 -0.20 20.15 -12.65
C LEU A 170 -0.09 21.32 -11.68
N LYS A 171 -1.12 21.57 -10.87
CA LYS A 171 -1.14 22.67 -9.90
C LYS A 171 -0.04 22.55 -8.84
N GLU A 172 0.20 21.34 -8.31
CA GLU A 172 1.07 21.16 -7.16
C GLU A 172 2.52 20.84 -7.53
N TYR A 173 2.76 20.25 -8.72
CA TYR A 173 4.06 19.69 -9.07
C TYR A 173 4.72 20.31 -10.31
N GLU A 174 4.05 21.19 -11.06
CA GLU A 174 4.62 21.83 -12.26
C GLU A 174 5.93 22.59 -11.97
N HIS A 175 6.03 23.19 -10.79
CA HIS A 175 7.21 23.95 -10.34
C HIS A 175 7.95 23.27 -9.17
N PHE A 176 7.64 21.97 -8.92
CA PHE A 176 8.30 21.22 -7.85
C PHE A 176 9.79 21.08 -8.14
N GLN A 177 10.60 21.33 -7.12
CA GLN A 177 12.04 21.14 -7.14
C GLN A 177 12.53 20.62 -5.79
N CYS A 178 13.43 19.64 -5.83
CA CYS A 178 14.14 19.14 -4.66
C CYS A 178 15.64 18.99 -5.00
N ARG A 179 16.46 18.61 -4.01
CA ARG A 179 17.91 18.44 -4.21
C ARG A 179 18.27 17.22 -5.05
N ASP A 180 17.44 16.19 -5.01
CA ASP A 180 17.68 14.95 -5.73
C ASP A 180 17.29 15.09 -7.21
N LYS A 181 18.26 14.86 -8.10
CA LYS A 181 18.07 14.99 -9.55
C LYS A 181 17.09 13.93 -10.09
N MET A 182 17.16 12.70 -9.56
CA MET A 182 16.29 11.61 -10.01
C MET A 182 14.83 11.89 -9.63
N LEU A 183 14.57 12.34 -8.39
CA LEU A 183 13.23 12.71 -7.95
C LEU A 183 12.65 13.86 -8.80
N ASN A 184 13.47 14.86 -9.15
CA ASN A 184 13.03 15.91 -10.08
C ASN A 184 12.68 15.37 -11.46
N GLN A 185 13.43 14.41 -11.99
CA GLN A 185 13.12 13.78 -13.28
C GLN A 185 11.79 13.02 -13.22
N ILE A 186 11.58 12.25 -12.14
CA ILE A 186 10.33 11.51 -11.92
C ILE A 186 9.15 12.49 -11.87
N VAL A 187 9.23 13.56 -11.08
CA VAL A 187 8.14 14.55 -10.97
C VAL A 187 7.86 15.23 -12.33
N ARG A 188 8.87 15.56 -13.10
CA ARG A 188 8.69 16.10 -14.47
C ARG A 188 7.97 15.11 -15.38
N PHE A 189 8.33 13.83 -15.30
CA PHE A 189 7.65 12.76 -16.03
C PHE A 189 6.18 12.67 -15.62
N GLU A 190 5.88 12.69 -14.30
CA GLU A 190 4.51 12.65 -13.78
C GLU A 190 3.66 13.86 -14.28
N VAL A 191 4.25 15.06 -14.30
CA VAL A 191 3.61 16.27 -14.83
C VAL A 191 3.34 16.14 -16.33
N GLU A 192 4.30 15.62 -17.12
CA GLU A 192 4.12 15.40 -18.55
C GLU A 192 2.98 14.40 -18.83
N LYS A 193 2.96 13.29 -18.11
CA LYS A 193 1.90 12.27 -18.21
C LYS A 193 0.54 12.83 -17.77
N ALA A 194 0.50 13.65 -16.72
CA ALA A 194 -0.72 14.31 -16.28
C ALA A 194 -1.28 15.28 -17.32
N ARG A 195 -0.44 16.01 -18.07
CA ARG A 195 -0.88 16.86 -19.19
C ARG A 195 -1.57 16.06 -20.31
N ARG A 196 -1.12 14.82 -20.50
CA ARG A 196 -1.71 13.89 -21.49
C ARG A 196 -2.90 13.11 -20.95
N LYS A 197 -3.31 13.34 -19.67
CA LYS A 197 -4.33 12.59 -18.94
C LYS A 197 -4.05 11.08 -18.93
N ASP A 198 -2.80 10.71 -18.84
CA ASP A 198 -2.31 9.34 -18.85
C ASP A 198 -2.20 8.84 -17.41
N ALA A 199 -3.00 7.82 -17.04
CA ALA A 199 -3.06 7.22 -15.71
C ALA A 199 -2.31 5.87 -15.61
N GLU A 200 -1.58 5.47 -16.66
CA GLU A 200 -0.89 4.19 -16.73
C GLU A 200 0.21 4.02 -15.68
N CYS A 201 0.53 2.76 -15.34
CA CYS A 201 1.62 2.43 -14.44
C CYS A 201 2.97 2.51 -15.15
N TYR A 202 3.93 3.20 -14.56
CA TYR A 202 5.29 3.35 -15.10
C TYR A 202 6.34 2.92 -14.10
N SER A 203 7.43 2.34 -14.60
CA SER A 203 8.61 2.00 -13.80
C SER A 203 9.68 3.09 -13.88
N LEU A 204 10.70 3.00 -13.01
CA LEU A 204 11.86 3.87 -13.05
C LEU A 204 12.62 3.84 -14.38
N ASP A 205 12.52 2.72 -15.14
CA ASP A 205 13.14 2.64 -16.48
C ASP A 205 12.45 3.52 -17.52
N SER A 206 11.20 3.90 -17.29
CA SER A 206 10.45 4.80 -18.16
C SER A 206 10.89 6.27 -18.07
N VAL A 207 11.64 6.63 -17.02
CA VAL A 207 12.10 8.00 -16.73
C VAL A 207 13.51 8.28 -17.26
N ARG A 208 14.24 7.24 -17.64
CA ARG A 208 15.63 7.31 -18.14
C ARG A 208 15.70 7.77 -19.59
#